data_e6d0bf49d2c3d0b51b8acbc15d4488a7
#
_entry.id   e6d0bf49d2c3d0b51b8acbc15d4488a7
#
_cell.length_a   1.000
_cell.length_b   1.000
_cell.length_c   1.000
_cell.angle_alpha   90.00
_cell.angle_beta   90.00
_cell.angle_gamma   90.00
#
_symmetry.space_group_name_H-M   'P 1'
#
loop_
_entity.id
_entity.type
_entity.pdbx_description
1 polymer ?
#
loop_
_entity_poly.entity_id
_entity_poly.type
_entity_poly.pdbx_seq_one_letter_code
_entity_poly.pdbx_strand_id
1 'polypeptide(L)'
;MKFLEFEVVDGVGLIRLNRPKALNAINRGLVEELDALLRDQWNEGLRALILTGAGDKAFAAGADITEMASYTAVEAESFARSGQRSLKLLEEFPAPTIAAVNGYALGGGCELAMCCDLILASSSAVFGQPEVKLAVIPGFGGTQRLVRRVGRQRAMELMMTGRNVPANEAVAQGLALEVVDGDVVEAARTLAAKIGRNGPVAVRLVKRAVHETDRLDIEAGLAAEATLFGLCF
;
A
#
# COMPACT_ATOMS: atom_id res chain seq x y z
N MET A 1 -14.33 4.86 14.17
CA MET A 1 -12.86 4.85 14.04
C MET A 1 -12.32 6.22 14.40
N LYS A 2 -11.13 6.30 14.92
CA LYS A 2 -10.50 7.57 15.34
C LYS A 2 -9.47 8.06 14.32
N PHE A 3 -8.79 7.13 13.68
CA PHE A 3 -7.65 7.37 12.80
C PHE A 3 -7.94 7.06 11.33
N LEU A 4 -9.08 6.39 11.07
CA LEU A 4 -9.54 6.07 9.72
C LEU A 4 -10.97 6.55 9.50
N GLU A 5 -11.27 6.92 8.26
CA GLU A 5 -12.63 7.04 7.74
C GLU A 5 -12.83 5.94 6.70
N PHE A 6 -14.02 5.34 6.67
CA PHE A 6 -14.35 4.28 5.73
C PHE A 6 -15.77 4.48 5.19
N GLU A 7 -15.89 4.37 3.89
CA GLU A 7 -17.17 4.38 3.19
C GLU A 7 -17.20 3.33 2.08
N VAL A 8 -18.36 2.86 1.72
CA VAL A 8 -18.57 1.95 0.57
C VAL A 8 -19.57 2.58 -0.37
N VAL A 9 -19.18 2.75 -1.63
CA VAL A 9 -20.04 3.26 -2.70
C VAL A 9 -19.92 2.32 -3.90
N ASP A 10 -21.03 1.82 -4.41
CA ASP A 10 -21.11 0.91 -5.58
C ASP A 10 -20.20 -0.33 -5.46
N GLY A 11 -20.05 -0.85 -4.24
CA GLY A 11 -19.19 -1.99 -3.94
C GLY A 11 -17.69 -1.66 -3.90
N VAL A 12 -17.29 -0.40 -3.97
CA VAL A 12 -15.91 0.07 -3.80
C VAL A 12 -15.76 0.66 -2.41
N GLY A 13 -14.87 0.06 -1.61
CA GLY A 13 -14.47 0.59 -0.31
C GLY A 13 -13.45 1.72 -0.47
N LEU A 14 -13.58 2.78 0.30
CA LEU A 14 -12.59 3.86 0.40
C LEU A 14 -12.18 4.04 1.85
N ILE A 15 -10.90 3.82 2.11
CA ILE A 15 -10.25 4.11 3.39
C ILE A 15 -9.51 5.44 3.26
N ARG A 16 -9.78 6.38 4.19
CA ARG A 16 -8.99 7.60 4.35
C ARG A 16 -8.20 7.54 5.65
N LEU A 17 -6.89 7.71 5.57
CA LEU A 17 -6.04 7.88 6.75
C LEU A 17 -6.33 9.26 7.32
N ASN A 18 -6.91 9.35 8.53
CA ASN A 18 -7.44 10.61 9.07
C ASN A 18 -6.65 11.15 10.26
N ARG A 19 -5.41 11.55 9.98
CA ARG A 19 -4.53 12.30 10.89
C ARG A 19 -3.88 13.50 10.18
N PRO A 20 -4.63 14.39 9.48
CA PRO A 20 -4.05 15.40 8.61
C PRO A 20 -3.12 16.39 9.33
N LYS A 21 -3.36 16.69 10.61
CA LYS A 21 -2.47 17.53 11.43
C LYS A 21 -1.09 16.91 11.68
N ALA A 22 -0.99 15.59 11.59
CA ALA A 22 0.25 14.83 11.70
C ALA A 22 0.68 14.24 10.32
N LEU A 23 0.24 14.85 9.20
CA LEU A 23 0.51 14.37 7.84
C LEU A 23 0.18 12.89 7.64
N ASN A 24 -0.88 12.41 8.30
CA ASN A 24 -1.34 11.03 8.32
C ASN A 24 -0.29 10.02 8.78
N ALA A 25 0.65 10.43 9.64
CA ALA A 25 1.68 9.56 10.20
C ALA A 25 1.07 8.33 10.89
N ILE A 26 1.68 7.17 10.65
CA ILE A 26 1.21 5.87 11.09
C ILE A 26 1.66 5.62 12.52
N ASN A 27 0.71 5.59 13.45
CA ASN A 27 0.92 5.19 14.84
C ASN A 27 0.30 3.82 15.11
N ARG A 28 0.53 3.27 16.29
CA ARG A 28 -0.03 1.97 16.71
C ARG A 28 -1.54 1.90 16.56
N GLY A 29 -2.26 2.93 16.99
CA GLY A 29 -3.72 2.96 16.90
C GLY A 29 -4.26 2.93 15.48
N LEU A 30 -3.57 3.60 14.51
CA LEU A 30 -3.93 3.52 13.10
C LEU A 30 -3.69 2.10 12.54
N VAL A 31 -2.58 1.45 12.93
CA VAL A 31 -2.29 0.06 12.53
C VAL A 31 -3.37 -0.90 13.05
N GLU A 32 -3.78 -0.74 14.31
CA GLU A 32 -4.84 -1.56 14.94
C GLU A 32 -6.20 -1.35 14.28
N GLU A 33 -6.57 -0.09 14.00
CA GLU A 33 -7.83 0.21 13.28
C GLU A 33 -7.83 -0.32 11.86
N LEU A 34 -6.69 -0.24 11.14
CA LEU A 34 -6.55 -0.79 9.79
C LEU A 34 -6.69 -2.32 9.81
N ASP A 35 -6.01 -3.01 10.74
CA ASP A 35 -6.12 -4.47 10.90
C ASP A 35 -7.56 -4.89 11.16
N ALA A 36 -8.24 -4.22 12.09
CA ALA A 36 -9.63 -4.51 12.44
C ALA A 36 -10.58 -4.28 11.26
N LEU A 37 -10.44 -3.16 10.55
CA LEU A 37 -11.25 -2.83 9.38
C LEU A 37 -11.06 -3.83 8.24
N LEU A 38 -9.80 -4.21 7.94
CA LEU A 38 -9.53 -5.18 6.87
C LEU A 38 -10.14 -6.56 7.19
N ARG A 39 -10.11 -6.99 8.46
CA ARG A 39 -10.74 -8.26 8.88
C ARG A 39 -12.26 -8.19 8.80
N ASP A 40 -12.86 -7.08 9.22
CA ASP A 40 -14.30 -6.86 9.14
C ASP A 40 -14.77 -6.89 7.68
N GLN A 41 -14.03 -6.24 6.79
CA GLN A 41 -14.38 -6.13 5.37
C GLN A 41 -13.94 -7.34 4.51
N TRP A 42 -13.26 -8.34 5.10
CA TRP A 42 -12.64 -9.44 4.35
C TRP A 42 -13.62 -10.24 3.47
N ASN A 43 -14.83 -10.45 3.97
CA ASN A 43 -15.86 -11.28 3.31
C ASN A 43 -17.04 -10.47 2.78
N GLU A 44 -17.00 -9.13 2.84
CA GLU A 44 -18.13 -8.27 2.44
C GLU A 44 -18.30 -8.14 0.91
N GLY A 45 -17.46 -8.83 0.13
CA GLY A 45 -17.63 -8.92 -1.32
C GLY A 45 -17.31 -7.63 -2.07
N LEU A 46 -16.48 -6.77 -1.51
CA LEU A 46 -16.02 -5.56 -2.17
C LEU A 46 -15.42 -5.88 -3.55
N ARG A 47 -15.66 -5.01 -4.52
CA ARG A 47 -15.11 -5.11 -5.88
C ARG A 47 -13.73 -4.49 -5.99
N ALA A 48 -13.42 -3.51 -5.15
CA ALA A 48 -12.11 -2.91 -4.99
C ALA A 48 -12.03 -2.20 -3.64
N LEU A 49 -10.81 -1.95 -3.16
CA LEU A 49 -10.52 -1.15 -1.97
C LEU A 49 -9.54 -0.06 -2.34
N ILE A 50 -9.90 1.20 -2.09
CA ILE A 50 -9.06 2.37 -2.33
C ILE A 50 -8.53 2.88 -1.00
N LEU A 51 -7.25 3.25 -0.94
CA LEU A 51 -6.61 3.92 0.19
C LEU A 51 -6.14 5.30 -0.23
N THR A 52 -6.38 6.31 0.61
CA THR A 52 -5.85 7.68 0.42
C THR A 52 -5.62 8.35 1.76
N GLY A 53 -4.95 9.51 1.77
CA GLY A 53 -4.79 10.35 2.95
C GLY A 53 -5.85 11.45 3.04
N ALA A 54 -6.31 11.79 4.24
CA ALA A 54 -7.14 12.95 4.47
C ALA A 54 -6.33 14.25 4.29
N GLY A 55 -6.94 15.28 3.73
CA GLY A 55 -6.29 16.54 3.39
C GLY A 55 -5.53 16.46 2.06
N ASP A 56 -4.77 17.52 1.77
CA ASP A 56 -4.12 17.74 0.48
C ASP A 56 -2.58 17.56 0.49
N LYS A 57 -1.99 17.33 1.67
CA LYS A 57 -0.52 17.33 1.83
C LYS A 57 0.12 15.95 1.80
N ALA A 58 -0.55 14.95 2.35
CA ALA A 58 0.07 13.66 2.51
C ALA A 58 -0.93 12.50 2.37
N PHE A 59 -0.50 11.47 1.69
CA PHE A 59 -1.06 10.13 1.84
C PHE A 59 -0.72 9.62 3.25
N ALA A 60 0.56 9.43 3.56
CA ALA A 60 1.08 9.20 4.90
C ALA A 60 2.59 9.53 4.94
N ALA A 61 3.01 10.39 5.86
CA ALA A 61 4.40 10.87 5.92
C ALA A 61 5.29 10.05 6.87
N GLY A 62 5.08 8.75 6.94
CA GLY A 62 5.90 7.82 7.71
C GLY A 62 5.25 7.30 8.98
N ALA A 63 6.03 6.61 9.80
CA ALA A 63 5.63 6.23 11.15
C ALA A 63 5.67 7.46 12.08
N ASP A 64 4.87 7.44 13.14
CA ASP A 64 4.83 8.53 14.11
C ASP A 64 6.12 8.55 14.95
N ILE A 65 7.06 9.42 14.59
CA ILE A 65 8.37 9.55 15.24
C ILE A 65 8.22 9.89 16.74
N THR A 66 7.18 10.64 17.09
CA THR A 66 6.95 11.03 18.50
C THR A 66 6.64 9.81 19.37
N GLU A 67 5.85 8.86 18.82
CA GLU A 67 5.57 7.61 19.52
C GLU A 67 6.82 6.71 19.58
N MET A 68 7.58 6.64 18.49
CA MET A 68 8.77 5.78 18.40
C MET A 68 9.95 6.25 19.24
N ALA A 69 10.05 7.54 19.58
CA ALA A 69 11.20 8.13 20.27
C ALA A 69 11.50 7.49 21.63
N SER A 70 10.51 6.88 22.27
CA SER A 70 10.64 6.21 23.56
C SER A 70 10.78 4.69 23.49
N TYR A 71 10.78 4.09 22.30
CA TYR A 71 10.80 2.64 22.16
C TYR A 71 12.15 2.04 22.53
N THR A 72 12.09 0.96 23.31
CA THR A 72 13.19 0.00 23.43
C THR A 72 13.29 -0.83 22.13
N ALA A 73 14.39 -1.54 21.94
CA ALA A 73 14.58 -2.41 20.78
C ALA A 73 13.45 -3.47 20.65
N VAL A 74 12.97 -4.00 21.78
CA VAL A 74 11.89 -5.01 21.81
C VAL A 74 10.55 -4.38 21.40
N GLU A 75 10.26 -3.17 21.86
CA GLU A 75 9.04 -2.43 21.50
C GLU A 75 9.06 -2.02 20.04
N ALA A 76 10.20 -1.57 19.52
CA ALA A 76 10.39 -1.24 18.11
C ALA A 76 10.20 -2.47 17.21
N GLU A 77 10.77 -3.63 17.56
CA GLU A 77 10.54 -4.89 16.85
C GLU A 77 9.06 -5.30 16.90
N SER A 78 8.42 -5.22 18.05
CA SER A 78 6.99 -5.53 18.21
C SER A 78 6.10 -4.63 17.34
N PHE A 79 6.39 -3.33 17.29
CA PHE A 79 5.71 -2.37 16.44
C PHE A 79 5.89 -2.69 14.96
N ALA A 80 7.13 -2.96 14.52
CA ALA A 80 7.44 -3.37 13.16
C ALA A 80 6.69 -4.64 12.76
N ARG A 81 6.69 -5.67 13.60
CA ARG A 81 5.94 -6.92 13.36
C ARG A 81 4.43 -6.70 13.29
N SER A 82 3.89 -5.80 14.11
CA SER A 82 2.46 -5.44 14.07
C SER A 82 2.11 -4.76 12.74
N GLY A 83 2.89 -3.76 12.34
CA GLY A 83 2.74 -3.12 11.04
C GLY A 83 2.86 -4.11 9.87
N GLN A 84 3.89 -4.96 9.87
CA GLN A 84 4.06 -5.98 8.83
C GLN A 84 2.86 -6.92 8.72
N ARG A 85 2.25 -7.34 9.84
CA ARG A 85 1.04 -8.20 9.82
C ARG A 85 -0.16 -7.47 9.22
N SER A 86 -0.40 -6.23 9.64
CA SER A 86 -1.52 -5.44 9.14
C SER A 86 -1.37 -5.12 7.65
N LEU A 87 -0.15 -4.75 7.23
CA LEU A 87 0.14 -4.50 5.82
C LEU A 87 0.04 -5.77 4.96
N LYS A 88 0.39 -6.92 5.51
CA LYS A 88 0.19 -8.21 4.83
C LYS A 88 -1.29 -8.52 4.62
N LEU A 89 -2.17 -8.19 5.58
CA LEU A 89 -3.62 -8.33 5.38
C LEU A 89 -4.12 -7.46 4.22
N LEU A 90 -3.60 -6.23 4.09
CA LEU A 90 -3.93 -5.37 2.96
C LEU A 90 -3.45 -5.97 1.63
N GLU A 91 -2.23 -6.48 1.58
CA GLU A 91 -1.64 -7.11 0.41
C GLU A 91 -2.42 -8.36 -0.01
N GLU A 92 -2.85 -9.17 0.94
CA GLU A 92 -3.64 -10.40 0.73
C GLU A 92 -5.16 -10.14 0.66
N PHE A 93 -5.61 -8.88 0.76
CA PHE A 93 -7.04 -8.56 0.75
C PHE A 93 -7.71 -9.12 -0.51
N PRO A 94 -8.89 -9.77 -0.39
CA PRO A 94 -9.49 -10.51 -1.52
C PRO A 94 -9.79 -9.66 -2.76
N ALA A 95 -10.21 -8.40 -2.56
CA ALA A 95 -10.47 -7.49 -3.66
C ALA A 95 -9.18 -6.77 -4.10
N PRO A 96 -9.09 -6.29 -5.35
CA PRO A 96 -8.02 -5.39 -5.78
C PRO A 96 -7.91 -4.16 -4.89
N THR A 97 -6.68 -3.78 -4.56
CA THR A 97 -6.37 -2.62 -3.71
C THR A 97 -5.64 -1.54 -4.50
N ILE A 98 -6.06 -0.28 -4.35
CA ILE A 98 -5.53 0.87 -5.07
C ILE A 98 -5.09 1.93 -4.07
N ALA A 99 -3.82 2.28 -4.05
CA ALA A 99 -3.33 3.45 -3.35
C ALA A 99 -3.52 4.71 -4.22
N ALA A 100 -4.38 5.61 -3.80
CA ALA A 100 -4.55 6.94 -4.39
C ALA A 100 -3.67 7.93 -3.61
N VAL A 101 -2.43 8.09 -4.06
CA VAL A 101 -1.40 8.86 -3.36
C VAL A 101 -1.55 10.34 -3.68
N ASN A 102 -2.14 11.07 -2.74
CA ASN A 102 -2.52 12.48 -2.89
C ASN A 102 -1.44 13.49 -2.44
N GLY A 103 -0.25 13.03 -2.03
CA GLY A 103 0.84 13.87 -1.56
C GLY A 103 2.01 13.04 -1.05
N TYR A 104 2.60 13.40 0.10
CA TYR A 104 3.72 12.66 0.67
C TYR A 104 3.35 11.22 1.03
N ALA A 105 4.08 10.25 0.49
CA ALA A 105 4.08 8.83 0.85
C ALA A 105 5.52 8.45 1.24
N LEU A 106 5.88 8.67 2.51
CA LEU A 106 7.25 8.52 2.98
C LEU A 106 7.35 7.41 4.04
N GLY A 107 8.45 6.69 4.07
CA GLY A 107 8.71 5.63 5.04
C GLY A 107 7.53 4.65 5.11
N GLY A 108 6.97 4.45 6.31
CA GLY A 108 5.79 3.59 6.51
C GLY A 108 4.62 3.92 5.60
N GLY A 109 4.45 5.18 5.17
CA GLY A 109 3.43 5.58 4.20
C GLY A 109 3.73 5.06 2.79
N CYS A 110 4.99 5.08 2.37
CA CYS A 110 5.42 4.45 1.12
C CYS A 110 5.28 2.92 1.20
N GLU A 111 5.61 2.33 2.35
CA GLU A 111 5.43 0.89 2.61
C GLU A 111 3.95 0.49 2.52
N LEU A 112 3.05 1.30 3.09
CA LEU A 112 1.59 1.10 2.99
C LEU A 112 1.10 1.20 1.54
N ALA A 113 1.56 2.21 0.77
CA ALA A 113 1.20 2.33 -0.63
C ALA A 113 1.69 1.12 -1.45
N MET A 114 2.90 0.62 -1.19
CA MET A 114 3.47 -0.57 -1.85
C MET A 114 2.74 -1.87 -1.54
N CYS A 115 1.95 -1.94 -0.47
CA CYS A 115 1.11 -3.11 -0.17
C CYS A 115 -0.18 -3.15 -1.00
N CYS A 116 -0.55 -2.04 -1.64
CA CYS A 116 -1.63 -2.06 -2.61
C CYS A 116 -1.17 -2.66 -3.94
N ASP A 117 -2.11 -3.29 -4.65
CA ASP A 117 -1.84 -3.89 -5.96
C ASP A 117 -1.43 -2.82 -6.98
N LEU A 118 -2.13 -1.68 -6.97
CA LEU A 118 -1.92 -0.56 -7.89
C LEU A 118 -1.68 0.74 -7.10
N ILE A 119 -0.82 1.59 -7.63
CA ILE A 119 -0.53 2.91 -7.06
C ILE A 119 -0.77 3.96 -8.13
N LEU A 120 -1.73 4.86 -7.88
CA LEU A 120 -1.93 6.09 -8.64
C LEU A 120 -1.31 7.25 -7.87
N ALA A 121 -0.57 8.10 -8.55
CA ALA A 121 0.12 9.22 -7.94
C ALA A 121 -0.48 10.55 -8.43
N SER A 122 -0.88 11.45 -7.52
CA SER A 122 -1.14 12.84 -7.93
C SER A 122 0.15 13.46 -8.47
N SER A 123 0.05 14.50 -9.27
CA SER A 123 1.23 15.24 -9.80
C SER A 123 2.11 15.82 -8.67
N SER A 124 1.54 16.06 -7.49
CA SER A 124 2.25 16.51 -6.29
C SER A 124 2.76 15.38 -5.39
N ALA A 125 2.51 14.12 -5.76
CA ALA A 125 2.93 12.98 -4.95
C ALA A 125 4.46 12.86 -4.87
N VAL A 126 4.93 12.54 -3.66
CA VAL A 126 6.35 12.36 -3.38
C VAL A 126 6.51 11.08 -2.56
N PHE A 127 7.29 10.15 -3.09
CA PHE A 127 7.61 8.89 -2.43
C PHE A 127 9.00 8.93 -1.80
N GLY A 128 9.30 8.01 -0.89
CA GLY A 128 10.63 7.85 -0.34
C GLY A 128 10.69 6.91 0.85
N GLN A 129 11.92 6.46 1.15
CA GLN A 129 12.26 5.67 2.33
C GLN A 129 13.37 6.41 3.11
N PRO A 130 13.01 7.48 3.85
CA PRO A 130 13.98 8.36 4.48
C PRO A 130 14.47 7.89 5.86
N GLU A 131 14.15 6.67 6.27
CA GLU A 131 14.40 6.12 7.61
C GLU A 131 15.85 6.23 8.05
N VAL A 132 16.80 6.09 7.12
CA VAL A 132 18.24 6.21 7.42
C VAL A 132 18.62 7.60 7.94
N LYS A 133 17.85 8.65 7.64
CA LYS A 133 18.03 10.00 8.21
C LYS A 133 17.72 10.06 9.70
N LEU A 134 17.00 9.07 10.21
CA LEU A 134 16.66 8.88 11.62
C LEU A 134 17.49 7.75 12.26
N ALA A 135 18.55 7.28 11.56
CA ALA A 135 19.41 6.16 11.97
C ALA A 135 18.65 4.83 12.19
N VAL A 136 17.53 4.63 11.46
CA VAL A 136 16.78 3.37 11.44
C VAL A 136 16.61 2.88 10.00
N ILE A 137 16.05 1.70 9.83
CA ILE A 137 15.71 1.12 8.52
C ILE A 137 14.18 1.07 8.34
N PRO A 138 13.66 0.92 7.11
CA PRO A 138 12.24 0.63 6.88
C PRO A 138 11.78 -0.57 7.70
N GLY A 139 10.68 -0.41 8.45
CA GLY A 139 10.23 -1.42 9.41
C GLY A 139 8.99 -2.20 8.98
N PHE A 140 8.22 -1.70 8.01
CA PHE A 140 6.96 -2.30 7.58
C PHE A 140 7.06 -3.09 6.27
N GLY A 141 8.27 -3.39 5.83
CA GLY A 141 8.57 -4.23 4.67
C GLY A 141 9.11 -3.50 3.45
N GLY A 142 9.49 -2.21 3.57
CA GLY A 142 10.04 -1.42 2.47
C GLY A 142 11.30 -2.02 1.86
N THR A 143 12.18 -2.61 2.68
CA THR A 143 13.38 -3.30 2.20
C THR A 143 13.07 -4.47 1.27
N GLN A 144 11.88 -5.04 1.37
CA GLN A 144 11.43 -6.18 0.56
C GLN A 144 10.61 -5.74 -0.64
N ARG A 145 9.58 -4.88 -0.41
CA ARG A 145 8.63 -4.48 -1.45
C ARG A 145 9.23 -3.51 -2.46
N LEU A 146 10.06 -2.56 -2.00
CA LEU A 146 10.71 -1.61 -2.92
C LEU A 146 11.63 -2.33 -3.90
N VAL A 147 12.41 -3.31 -3.43
CA VAL A 147 13.29 -4.12 -4.30
C VAL A 147 12.51 -4.83 -5.40
N ARG A 148 11.33 -5.38 -5.08
CA ARG A 148 10.48 -6.08 -6.05
C ARG A 148 9.87 -5.13 -7.09
N ARG A 149 9.59 -3.88 -6.72
CA ARG A 149 9.00 -2.90 -7.64
C ARG A 149 10.01 -2.21 -8.53
N VAL A 150 11.17 -1.79 -8.01
CA VAL A 150 12.12 -0.94 -8.75
C VAL A 150 13.48 -1.61 -9.00
N GLY A 151 13.62 -2.86 -8.58
CA GLY A 151 14.88 -3.61 -8.67
C GLY A 151 15.90 -3.22 -7.59
N ARG A 152 16.86 -4.13 -7.35
CA ARG A 152 17.79 -4.08 -6.22
C ARG A 152 18.63 -2.79 -6.17
N GLN A 153 19.24 -2.42 -7.30
CA GLN A 153 20.18 -1.29 -7.33
C GLN A 153 19.46 0.03 -7.02
N ARG A 154 18.31 0.26 -7.60
CA ARG A 154 17.51 1.46 -7.37
C ARG A 154 16.98 1.51 -5.92
N ALA A 155 16.46 0.41 -5.43
CA ALA A 155 15.97 0.33 -4.06
C ALA A 155 17.08 0.62 -3.04
N MET A 156 18.30 0.11 -3.23
CA MET A 156 19.45 0.42 -2.38
C MET A 156 19.82 1.90 -2.43
N GLU A 157 19.87 2.51 -3.62
CA GLU A 157 20.14 3.94 -3.78
C GLU A 157 19.10 4.77 -3.01
N LEU A 158 17.82 4.52 -3.21
CA LEU A 158 16.73 5.27 -2.56
C LEU A 158 16.77 5.12 -1.03
N MET A 159 16.91 3.90 -0.52
CA MET A 159 16.94 3.66 0.93
C MET A 159 18.20 4.16 1.61
N MET A 160 19.38 4.03 0.98
CA MET A 160 20.64 4.46 1.58
C MET A 160 20.83 5.98 1.56
N THR A 161 20.28 6.67 0.56
CA THR A 161 20.32 8.14 0.50
C THR A 161 19.15 8.78 1.25
N GLY A 162 18.04 8.06 1.38
CA GLY A 162 16.79 8.58 1.93
C GLY A 162 16.23 9.75 1.12
N ARG A 163 16.58 9.85 -0.18
CA ARG A 163 16.06 10.94 -1.01
C ARG A 163 14.59 10.76 -1.36
N ASN A 164 13.97 11.84 -1.71
CA ASN A 164 12.61 11.88 -2.23
C ASN A 164 12.56 11.49 -3.71
N VAL A 165 11.45 10.87 -4.12
CA VAL A 165 11.14 10.44 -5.49
C VAL A 165 9.85 11.13 -5.92
N PRO A 166 9.88 12.10 -6.86
CA PRO A 166 8.68 12.74 -7.37
C PRO A 166 7.85 11.77 -8.21
N ALA A 167 6.56 12.08 -8.40
CA ALA A 167 5.58 11.23 -9.06
C ALA A 167 6.04 10.70 -10.44
N ASN A 168 6.56 11.56 -11.30
CA ASN A 168 7.04 11.16 -12.63
C ASN A 168 8.21 10.16 -12.57
N GLU A 169 9.14 10.36 -11.62
CA GLU A 169 10.24 9.43 -11.41
C GLU A 169 9.73 8.09 -10.85
N ALA A 170 8.75 8.12 -9.93
CA ALA A 170 8.12 6.93 -9.39
C ALA A 170 7.47 6.07 -10.48
N VAL A 171 6.79 6.68 -11.44
CA VAL A 171 6.23 5.97 -12.61
C VAL A 171 7.34 5.43 -13.50
N ALA A 172 8.34 6.23 -13.82
CA ALA A 172 9.45 5.80 -14.68
C ALA A 172 10.24 4.61 -14.10
N GLN A 173 10.24 4.47 -12.78
CA GLN A 173 10.90 3.37 -12.06
C GLN A 173 9.99 2.15 -11.82
N GLY A 174 8.71 2.21 -12.14
CA GLY A 174 7.73 1.15 -11.86
C GLY A 174 7.24 1.10 -10.41
N LEU A 175 7.49 2.14 -9.61
CA LEU A 175 6.94 2.24 -8.26
C LEU A 175 5.46 2.61 -8.27
N ALA A 176 5.04 3.51 -9.16
CA ALA A 176 3.65 3.88 -9.39
C ALA A 176 3.22 3.53 -10.81
N LEU A 177 1.91 3.32 -11.01
CA LEU A 177 1.33 2.97 -12.31
C LEU A 177 1.30 4.17 -13.25
N GLU A 178 0.77 5.29 -12.77
CA GLU A 178 0.62 6.52 -13.56
C GLU A 178 0.58 7.77 -12.67
N VAL A 179 0.88 8.93 -13.27
CA VAL A 179 0.62 10.24 -12.67
C VAL A 179 -0.75 10.71 -13.11
N VAL A 180 -1.56 11.13 -12.16
CA VAL A 180 -2.92 11.62 -12.38
C VAL A 180 -2.92 13.16 -12.33
N ASP A 181 -3.40 13.78 -13.41
CA ASP A 181 -3.73 15.20 -13.44
C ASP A 181 -5.15 15.38 -12.89
N GLY A 182 -5.29 16.08 -11.75
CA GLY A 182 -6.55 16.29 -11.06
C GLY A 182 -6.74 15.42 -9.82
N ASP A 183 -7.98 15.00 -9.56
CA ASP A 183 -8.33 14.23 -8.35
C ASP A 183 -7.91 12.76 -8.48
N VAL A 184 -6.88 12.39 -7.74
CA VAL A 184 -6.34 11.02 -7.73
C VAL A 184 -7.34 10.00 -7.14
N VAL A 185 -8.25 10.43 -6.26
CA VAL A 185 -9.28 9.54 -5.68
C VAL A 185 -10.34 9.23 -6.73
N GLU A 186 -10.77 10.21 -7.50
CA GLU A 186 -11.71 10.00 -8.59
C GLU A 186 -11.11 9.15 -9.73
N ALA A 187 -9.82 9.31 -10.02
CA ALA A 187 -9.10 8.43 -10.93
C ALA A 187 -9.08 6.98 -10.39
N ALA A 188 -8.82 6.80 -9.10
CA ALA A 188 -8.86 5.49 -8.46
C ALA A 188 -10.27 4.86 -8.48
N ARG A 189 -11.33 5.65 -8.26
CA ARG A 189 -12.72 5.19 -8.43
C ARG A 189 -13.02 4.76 -9.87
N THR A 190 -12.55 5.52 -10.84
CA THR A 190 -12.71 5.18 -12.27
C THR A 190 -12.00 3.86 -12.60
N LEU A 191 -10.77 3.66 -12.12
CA LEU A 191 -10.02 2.43 -12.29
C LEU A 191 -10.72 1.25 -11.58
N ALA A 192 -11.16 1.45 -10.35
CA ALA A 192 -11.93 0.45 -9.59
C ALA A 192 -13.22 0.04 -10.31
N ALA A 193 -13.97 1.00 -10.85
CA ALA A 193 -15.17 0.73 -11.66
C ALA A 193 -14.84 -0.05 -12.94
N LYS A 194 -13.73 0.25 -13.61
CA LYS A 194 -13.26 -0.49 -14.80
C LYS A 194 -12.93 -1.95 -14.44
N ILE A 195 -12.23 -2.18 -13.33
CA ILE A 195 -11.91 -3.52 -12.84
C ILE A 195 -13.21 -4.25 -12.43
N GLY A 196 -14.11 -3.57 -11.73
CA GLY A 196 -15.37 -4.11 -11.22
C GLY A 196 -16.40 -4.54 -12.29
N ARG A 197 -16.18 -4.19 -13.57
CA ARG A 197 -16.99 -4.71 -14.70
C ARG A 197 -16.63 -6.14 -15.07
N ASN A 198 -15.50 -6.64 -14.62
CA ASN A 198 -15.03 -8.00 -14.92
C ASN A 198 -15.57 -9.00 -13.89
N GLY A 199 -15.45 -10.29 -14.18
CA GLY A 199 -15.86 -11.37 -13.28
C GLY A 199 -15.09 -11.32 -11.95
N PRO A 200 -15.75 -11.16 -10.79
CA PRO A 200 -15.07 -10.90 -9.52
C PRO A 200 -14.19 -12.08 -9.07
N VAL A 201 -14.55 -13.30 -9.42
CA VAL A 201 -13.73 -14.50 -9.14
C VAL A 201 -12.44 -14.43 -9.95
N ALA A 202 -12.54 -14.19 -11.26
CA ALA A 202 -11.36 -14.12 -12.13
C ALA A 202 -10.40 -13.01 -11.70
N VAL A 203 -10.90 -11.82 -11.37
CA VAL A 203 -10.09 -10.70 -10.87
C VAL A 203 -9.31 -11.08 -9.61
N ARG A 204 -9.97 -11.72 -8.64
CA ARG A 204 -9.32 -12.21 -7.40
C ARG A 204 -8.25 -13.27 -7.69
N LEU A 205 -8.54 -14.19 -8.61
CA LEU A 205 -7.60 -15.25 -8.97
C LEU A 205 -6.39 -14.72 -9.74
N VAL A 206 -6.56 -13.70 -10.61
CA VAL A 206 -5.44 -12.98 -11.24
C VAL A 206 -4.55 -12.32 -10.18
N LYS A 207 -5.15 -11.57 -9.22
CA LYS A 207 -4.38 -10.99 -8.11
C LYS A 207 -3.57 -12.06 -7.39
N ARG A 208 -4.20 -13.18 -7.00
CA ARG A 208 -3.53 -14.27 -6.32
C ARG A 208 -2.40 -14.87 -7.15
N ALA A 209 -2.62 -15.17 -8.43
CA ALA A 209 -1.62 -15.73 -9.32
C ALA A 209 -0.39 -14.81 -9.44
N VAL A 210 -0.61 -13.49 -9.59
CA VAL A 210 0.48 -12.52 -9.68
C VAL A 210 1.26 -12.41 -8.36
N HIS A 211 0.60 -12.44 -7.21
CA HIS A 211 1.28 -12.42 -5.91
C HIS A 211 2.15 -13.67 -5.65
N GLU A 212 1.81 -14.81 -6.26
CA GLU A 212 2.62 -16.03 -6.14
C GLU A 212 3.97 -15.90 -6.88
N THR A 213 4.11 -15.01 -7.87
CA THR A 213 5.38 -14.80 -8.61
C THR A 213 6.53 -14.37 -7.71
N ASP A 214 6.23 -13.74 -6.56
CA ASP A 214 7.25 -13.34 -5.58
C ASP A 214 7.76 -14.50 -4.71
N ARG A 215 7.10 -15.66 -4.76
CA ARG A 215 7.32 -16.81 -3.86
C ARG A 215 7.72 -18.08 -4.59
N LEU A 216 7.31 -18.23 -5.83
CA LEU A 216 7.45 -19.45 -6.61
C LEU A 216 8.45 -19.26 -7.75
N ASP A 217 9.13 -20.32 -8.14
CA ASP A 217 9.80 -20.38 -9.43
C ASP A 217 8.77 -20.49 -10.59
N ILE A 218 9.24 -20.35 -11.82
CA ILE A 218 8.33 -20.28 -12.97
C ILE A 218 7.53 -21.57 -13.16
N GLU A 219 8.09 -22.74 -12.89
CA GLU A 219 7.40 -24.03 -13.08
C GLU A 219 6.30 -24.21 -12.04
N ALA A 220 6.60 -23.94 -10.76
CA ALA A 220 5.63 -23.97 -9.68
C ALA A 220 4.55 -22.90 -9.87
N GLY A 221 4.92 -21.70 -10.35
CA GLY A 221 4.00 -20.62 -10.70
C GLY A 221 3.02 -21.02 -11.80
N LEU A 222 3.50 -21.63 -12.89
CA LEU A 222 2.63 -22.13 -13.98
C LEU A 222 1.68 -23.24 -13.52
N ALA A 223 2.13 -24.12 -12.65
CA ALA A 223 1.26 -25.15 -12.06
C ALA A 223 0.16 -24.55 -11.17
N ALA A 224 0.50 -23.54 -10.37
CA ALA A 224 -0.46 -22.78 -9.56
C ALA A 224 -1.47 -22.02 -10.47
N GLU A 225 -1.01 -21.35 -11.52
CA GLU A 225 -1.84 -20.66 -12.49
C GLU A 225 -2.86 -21.60 -13.15
N ALA A 226 -2.43 -22.79 -13.61
CA ALA A 226 -3.33 -23.77 -14.19
C ALA A 226 -4.43 -24.20 -13.22
N THR A 227 -4.07 -24.37 -11.93
CA THR A 227 -5.05 -24.68 -10.87
C THR A 227 -6.04 -23.54 -10.67
N LEU A 228 -5.56 -22.30 -10.59
CA LEU A 228 -6.40 -21.11 -10.42
C LEU A 228 -7.30 -20.86 -11.64
N PHE A 229 -6.79 -21.10 -12.85
CA PHE A 229 -7.58 -21.04 -14.08
C PHE A 229 -8.75 -22.03 -14.05
N GLY A 230 -8.51 -23.28 -13.62
CA GLY A 230 -9.57 -24.27 -13.44
C GLY A 230 -10.68 -23.83 -12.49
N LEU A 231 -10.37 -23.03 -11.46
CA LEU A 231 -11.37 -22.51 -10.53
C LEU A 231 -12.30 -21.43 -11.13
N CYS A 232 -12.05 -20.98 -12.36
CA CYS A 232 -12.94 -20.06 -13.07
C CYS A 232 -14.14 -20.78 -13.72
N PHE A 233 -14.12 -22.12 -13.79
CA PHE A 233 -15.14 -22.99 -14.41
C PHE A 233 -15.92 -23.77 -13.39
#